data_30098966b02785b8a366babcd6600e21
#
_entry.id   30098966b02785b8a366babcd6600e21
#
_cell.length_a   1.000
_cell.length_b   1.000
_cell.length_c   1.000
_cell.angle_alpha   90.00
_cell.angle_beta   90.00
_cell.angle_gamma   90.00
#
_symmetry.space_group_name_H-M   'P 1'
#
loop_
_entity.id
_entity.type
_entity.pdbx_description
1 polymer ?
#
loop_
_entity_poly.entity_id
_entity_poly.type
_entity_poly.pdbx_seq_one_letter_code
_entity_poly.pdbx_strand_id
1 'polypeptide(L)'
;MDDIMYLVTGATGIIGRPLVEALLSEGVEVRAVTRSPEAAAFPAGVEAVAPEAIRSALRGVHALFVHPRAAKDDTDELMRLAAEAGVPKLVVMSAINVDDDLDHQPSRCNGDRNAEVERAVIDSGLPWVAVRPTSFAMNTLGMWRGQLTFGDTVRGPYGGFAEAVIHERDVAELIARALLDDSLLGRKIAITGPEALRLDAMVPILGAAIGRPLHFQEVPPEMAAQGMIRNGLDERFVHTLLARYHRELNRPATVTTEIESILGHPARTFATWCADHATAWA
;
A
#
# COMPACT_ATOMS: atom_id res chain seq x y z
N MET A 1 28.55 -3.23 19.20
CA MET A 1 27.35 -2.41 18.89
C MET A 1 26.26 -3.44 18.70
N ASP A 2 25.20 -3.35 19.49
CA ASP A 2 24.05 -4.23 19.25
C ASP A 2 23.49 -3.86 17.87
N ASP A 3 23.40 -4.84 16.98
CA ASP A 3 22.91 -4.62 15.63
C ASP A 3 21.45 -4.17 15.71
N ILE A 4 21.14 -3.03 15.07
CA ILE A 4 19.81 -2.42 15.14
C ILE A 4 18.88 -3.21 14.20
N MET A 5 17.96 -3.97 14.79
CA MET A 5 17.07 -4.89 14.07
C MET A 5 15.66 -4.30 13.91
N TYR A 6 15.14 -4.31 12.70
CA TYR A 6 13.77 -3.91 12.37
C TYR A 6 12.95 -5.11 11.90
N LEU A 7 11.73 -5.28 12.42
CA LEU A 7 10.87 -6.38 12.02
C LEU A 7 9.79 -5.89 11.05
N VAL A 8 9.69 -6.56 9.91
CA VAL A 8 8.74 -6.22 8.83
C VAL A 8 7.76 -7.37 8.63
N THR A 9 6.47 -7.15 8.94
CA THR A 9 5.41 -8.10 8.56
C THR A 9 4.97 -7.88 7.12
N GLY A 10 4.54 -8.95 6.43
CA GLY A 10 4.17 -8.86 5.02
C GLY A 10 5.34 -8.52 4.08
N ALA A 11 6.56 -8.90 4.46
CA ALA A 11 7.81 -8.49 3.84
C ALA A 11 7.96 -8.86 2.33
N THR A 12 7.22 -9.84 1.83
CA THR A 12 7.23 -10.24 0.40
C THR A 12 6.20 -9.53 -0.45
N GLY A 13 5.38 -8.65 0.15
CA GLY A 13 4.31 -7.91 -0.53
C GLY A 13 4.80 -6.70 -1.33
N ILE A 14 3.86 -6.01 -1.98
CA ILE A 14 4.09 -4.82 -2.81
C ILE A 14 4.81 -3.71 -2.03
N ILE A 15 4.48 -3.53 -0.76
CA ILE A 15 5.13 -2.57 0.13
C ILE A 15 6.31 -3.20 0.86
N GLY A 16 6.19 -4.47 1.26
CA GLY A 16 7.20 -5.13 2.09
C GLY A 16 8.57 -5.23 1.43
N ARG A 17 8.64 -5.61 0.13
CA ARG A 17 9.92 -5.70 -0.58
C ARG A 17 10.63 -4.35 -0.70
N PRO A 18 10.00 -3.28 -1.23
CA PRO A 18 10.62 -1.95 -1.24
C PRO A 18 10.99 -1.44 0.16
N LEU A 19 10.21 -1.77 1.19
CA LEU A 19 10.52 -1.38 2.58
C LEU A 19 11.79 -2.08 3.09
N VAL A 20 11.92 -3.39 2.83
CA VAL A 20 13.14 -4.14 3.17
C VAL A 20 14.35 -3.53 2.46
N GLU A 21 14.24 -3.22 1.17
CA GLU A 21 15.30 -2.57 0.39
C GLU A 21 15.67 -1.19 0.95
N ALA A 22 14.66 -0.37 1.28
CA ALA A 22 14.87 0.95 1.88
C ALA A 22 15.59 0.87 3.23
N LEU A 23 15.21 -0.06 4.11
CA LEU A 23 15.88 -0.25 5.39
C LEU A 23 17.32 -0.74 5.24
N LEU A 24 17.58 -1.68 4.33
CA LEU A 24 18.93 -2.14 4.03
C LEU A 24 19.83 -1.01 3.50
N SER A 25 19.30 -0.08 2.72
CA SER A 25 20.06 1.07 2.21
C SER A 25 20.47 2.04 3.32
N GLU A 26 19.78 2.05 4.45
CA GLU A 26 20.14 2.80 5.66
C GLU A 26 21.15 2.04 6.56
N GLY A 27 21.58 0.85 6.13
CA GLY A 27 22.61 0.06 6.83
C GLY A 27 22.11 -0.65 8.09
N VAL A 28 20.81 -0.88 8.21
CA VAL A 28 20.20 -1.58 9.35
C VAL A 28 19.84 -3.02 9.00
N GLU A 29 19.76 -3.89 10.00
CA GLU A 29 19.34 -5.27 9.84
C GLU A 29 17.83 -5.40 9.82
N VAL A 30 17.32 -6.33 9.00
CA VAL A 30 15.89 -6.55 8.83
C VAL A 30 15.53 -7.99 9.13
N ARG A 31 14.53 -8.17 9.98
CA ARG A 31 13.84 -9.44 10.17
C ARG A 31 12.52 -9.42 9.40
N ALA A 32 12.42 -10.24 8.36
CA ALA A 32 11.33 -10.27 7.40
C ALA A 32 10.37 -11.42 7.69
N VAL A 33 9.14 -11.13 8.12
CA VAL A 33 8.12 -12.15 8.35
C VAL A 33 7.44 -12.51 7.04
N THR A 34 7.51 -13.78 6.64
CA THR A 34 6.91 -14.31 5.41
C THR A 34 6.46 -15.76 5.59
N ARG A 35 5.41 -16.14 4.88
CA ARG A 35 4.90 -17.54 4.88
C ARG A 35 5.84 -18.56 4.22
N SER A 36 6.81 -18.08 3.45
CA SER A 36 7.76 -18.95 2.74
C SER A 36 9.18 -18.37 2.87
N PRO A 37 9.82 -18.47 4.05
CA PRO A 37 11.14 -17.88 4.31
C PRO A 37 12.21 -18.36 3.32
N GLU A 38 12.25 -19.65 3.02
CA GLU A 38 13.24 -20.24 2.12
C GLU A 38 13.09 -19.80 0.66
N ALA A 39 11.86 -19.50 0.22
CA ALA A 39 11.55 -19.08 -1.15
C ALA A 39 11.56 -17.55 -1.33
N ALA A 40 11.72 -16.78 -0.25
CA ALA A 40 11.54 -15.32 -0.28
C ALA A 40 12.64 -14.58 -1.05
N ALA A 41 13.83 -15.20 -1.22
CA ALA A 41 14.98 -14.66 -1.98
C ALA A 41 15.31 -13.21 -1.59
N PHE A 42 15.48 -12.93 -0.31
CA PHE A 42 15.92 -11.63 0.20
C PHE A 42 17.44 -11.44 0.02
N PRO A 43 17.90 -10.17 -0.08
CA PRO A 43 19.33 -9.84 -0.06
C PRO A 43 20.03 -10.26 1.25
N ALA A 44 21.37 -10.21 1.26
CA ALA A 44 22.15 -10.33 2.48
C ALA A 44 21.76 -9.22 3.50
N GLY A 45 21.78 -9.54 4.81
CA GLY A 45 21.33 -8.62 5.87
C GLY A 45 19.85 -8.77 6.24
N VAL A 46 19.14 -9.73 5.62
CA VAL A 46 17.74 -10.03 5.95
C VAL A 46 17.64 -11.42 6.58
N GLU A 47 17.10 -11.47 7.79
CA GLU A 47 16.68 -12.71 8.45
C GLU A 47 15.21 -13.01 8.10
N ALA A 48 14.96 -14.00 7.24
CA ALA A 48 13.60 -14.40 6.89
C ALA A 48 13.05 -15.38 7.96
N VAL A 49 11.86 -15.09 8.49
CA VAL A 49 11.21 -15.90 9.53
C VAL A 49 9.77 -16.23 9.16
N ALA A 50 9.30 -17.40 9.59
CA ALA A 50 7.89 -17.78 9.44
C ALA A 50 6.99 -17.05 10.47
N PRO A 51 5.69 -16.84 10.18
CA PRO A 51 4.76 -16.19 11.10
C PRO A 51 4.69 -16.88 12.47
N GLU A 52 4.82 -18.19 12.52
CA GLU A 52 4.77 -19.00 13.74
C GLU A 52 5.94 -18.69 14.69
N ALA A 53 7.05 -18.15 14.16
CA ALA A 53 8.21 -17.74 14.92
C ALA A 53 8.10 -16.30 15.47
N ILE A 54 6.97 -15.60 15.29
CA ILE A 54 6.81 -14.17 15.61
C ILE A 54 7.23 -13.84 17.05
N ARG A 55 6.88 -14.66 18.04
CA ARG A 55 7.25 -14.47 19.44
C ARG A 55 8.77 -14.39 19.65
N SER A 56 9.52 -15.27 19.01
CA SER A 56 10.99 -15.23 19.09
C SER A 56 11.58 -14.14 18.23
N ALA A 57 10.95 -13.86 17.09
CA ALA A 57 11.36 -12.83 16.13
C ALA A 57 11.26 -11.39 16.68
N LEU A 58 10.40 -11.14 17.65
CA LEU A 58 10.26 -9.83 18.30
C LEU A 58 11.39 -9.49 19.29
N ARG A 59 12.23 -10.46 19.65
CA ARG A 59 13.32 -10.20 20.61
C ARG A 59 14.39 -9.32 19.98
N GLY A 60 14.80 -8.27 20.70
CA GLY A 60 15.84 -7.32 20.26
C GLY A 60 15.42 -6.43 19.09
N VAL A 61 14.13 -6.36 18.78
CA VAL A 61 13.60 -5.50 17.71
C VAL A 61 13.48 -4.06 18.18
N HIS A 62 14.01 -3.11 17.38
CA HIS A 62 13.96 -1.67 17.66
C HIS A 62 12.66 -1.02 17.19
N ALA A 63 12.06 -1.54 16.11
CA ALA A 63 10.72 -1.15 15.70
C ALA A 63 10.07 -2.26 14.86
N LEU A 64 8.74 -2.34 14.94
CA LEU A 64 7.91 -3.30 14.23
C LEU A 64 7.05 -2.59 13.19
N PHE A 65 7.16 -2.99 11.92
CA PHE A 65 6.18 -2.65 10.89
C PHE A 65 5.02 -3.64 10.88
N VAL A 66 3.80 -3.10 11.04
CA VAL A 66 2.55 -3.87 11.06
C VAL A 66 1.80 -3.67 9.73
N HIS A 67 1.76 -4.72 8.91
CA HIS A 67 0.98 -4.73 7.67
C HIS A 67 -0.43 -5.28 7.96
N PRO A 68 -1.53 -4.55 7.64
CA PRO A 68 -2.89 -4.90 8.07
C PRO A 68 -3.36 -6.27 7.57
N ARG A 69 -2.97 -6.67 6.36
CA ARG A 69 -3.31 -8.00 5.82
C ARG A 69 -2.48 -9.13 6.43
N ALA A 70 -1.28 -8.85 6.91
CA ALA A 70 -0.43 -9.86 7.56
C ALA A 70 -0.83 -10.07 9.03
N ALA A 71 -1.28 -9.02 9.71
CA ALA A 71 -1.70 -9.08 11.10
C ALA A 71 -3.13 -9.62 11.25
N LYS A 72 -4.07 -9.15 10.41
CA LYS A 72 -5.49 -9.59 10.38
C LYS A 72 -6.11 -9.84 11.76
N ASP A 73 -6.58 -11.07 11.92
CA ASP A 73 -7.31 -11.54 13.11
C ASP A 73 -6.39 -11.75 14.34
N ASP A 74 -5.07 -11.81 14.13
CA ASP A 74 -4.06 -12.02 15.17
C ASP A 74 -3.45 -10.70 15.69
N THR A 75 -4.04 -9.55 15.33
CA THR A 75 -3.44 -8.24 15.65
C THR A 75 -3.31 -8.01 17.16
N ASP A 76 -4.32 -8.33 17.95
CA ASP A 76 -4.29 -8.15 19.40
C ASP A 76 -3.18 -9.01 20.06
N GLU A 77 -3.04 -10.24 19.60
CA GLU A 77 -1.96 -11.14 20.04
C GLU A 77 -0.59 -10.59 19.62
N LEU A 78 -0.45 -10.06 18.40
CA LEU A 78 0.78 -9.42 17.95
C LEU A 78 1.15 -8.21 18.84
N MET A 79 0.18 -7.36 19.18
CA MET A 79 0.39 -6.20 20.06
C MET A 79 0.81 -6.65 21.46
N ARG A 80 0.16 -7.67 22.01
CA ARG A 80 0.54 -8.24 23.31
C ARG A 80 1.96 -8.79 23.29
N LEU A 81 2.34 -9.54 22.26
CA LEU A 81 3.68 -10.08 22.09
C LEU A 81 4.75 -8.99 21.91
N ALA A 82 4.44 -7.93 21.16
CA ALA A 82 5.33 -6.79 20.99
C ALA A 82 5.59 -6.07 22.32
N ALA A 83 4.54 -5.87 23.12
CA ALA A 83 4.67 -5.28 24.46
C ALA A 83 5.49 -6.17 25.40
N GLU A 84 5.24 -7.49 25.43
CA GLU A 84 6.01 -8.45 26.23
C GLU A 84 7.50 -8.50 25.84
N ALA A 85 7.79 -8.36 24.55
CA ALA A 85 9.16 -8.33 24.03
C ALA A 85 9.85 -6.97 24.26
N GLY A 86 9.12 -5.95 24.71
CA GLY A 86 9.64 -4.59 24.92
C GLY A 86 9.94 -3.86 23.62
N VAL A 87 9.19 -4.09 22.53
CA VAL A 87 9.37 -3.39 21.26
C VAL A 87 9.14 -1.89 21.46
N PRO A 88 10.13 -1.03 21.18
CA PRO A 88 10.04 0.40 21.52
C PRO A 88 9.05 1.18 20.65
N LYS A 89 8.75 0.73 19.42
CA LYS A 89 7.97 1.50 18.47
C LYS A 89 7.24 0.61 17.45
N LEU A 90 6.02 1.01 17.10
CA LEU A 90 5.18 0.40 16.06
C LEU A 90 4.96 1.37 14.90
N VAL A 91 5.08 0.90 13.69
CA VAL A 91 4.64 1.62 12.49
C VAL A 91 3.59 0.79 11.78
N VAL A 92 2.39 1.30 11.65
CA VAL A 92 1.29 0.59 10.97
C VAL A 92 0.98 1.23 9.61
N MET A 93 0.82 0.40 8.58
CA MET A 93 0.18 0.83 7.35
C MET A 93 -1.34 0.74 7.53
N SER A 94 -2.02 1.80 7.13
CA SER A 94 -3.48 1.92 7.16
C SER A 94 -3.98 2.35 5.77
N ALA A 95 -5.00 3.19 5.69
CA ALA A 95 -5.51 3.75 4.45
C ALA A 95 -6.06 5.17 4.69
N ILE A 96 -6.01 6.03 3.66
CA ILE A 96 -6.50 7.41 3.76
C ILE A 96 -7.99 7.48 4.10
N ASN A 97 -8.76 6.47 3.69
CA ASN A 97 -10.20 6.35 3.92
C ASN A 97 -10.55 5.46 5.13
N VAL A 98 -9.62 5.28 6.07
CA VAL A 98 -9.80 4.38 7.22
C VAL A 98 -10.91 4.84 8.17
N ASP A 99 -11.19 6.14 8.19
CA ASP A 99 -12.23 6.75 9.02
C ASP A 99 -13.63 6.78 8.32
N ASP A 100 -13.72 6.34 7.06
CA ASP A 100 -14.99 6.17 6.34
C ASP A 100 -15.79 4.99 6.92
N ASP A 101 -17.11 4.98 6.65
CA ASP A 101 -17.94 3.81 6.93
C ASP A 101 -17.32 2.55 6.34
N LEU A 102 -17.35 1.46 7.10
CA LEU A 102 -16.69 0.21 6.71
C LEU A 102 -17.20 -0.35 5.37
N ASP A 103 -18.49 -0.12 5.06
CA ASP A 103 -19.07 -0.54 3.78
C ASP A 103 -18.62 0.35 2.59
N HIS A 104 -17.96 1.47 2.89
CA HIS A 104 -17.37 2.36 1.88
C HIS A 104 -15.89 2.10 1.60
N GLN A 105 -15.30 1.09 2.22
CA GLN A 105 -13.88 0.73 2.07
C GLN A 105 -13.71 -0.51 1.18
N PRO A 106 -13.44 -0.36 -0.14
CA PRO A 106 -13.34 -1.50 -1.06
C PRO A 106 -12.29 -2.53 -0.65
N SER A 107 -11.17 -2.09 -0.06
CA SER A 107 -10.08 -2.97 0.39
C SER A 107 -10.51 -4.03 1.41
N ARG A 108 -11.59 -3.78 2.18
CA ARG A 108 -12.15 -4.75 3.13
C ARG A 108 -12.69 -6.00 2.44
N CYS A 109 -13.22 -5.86 1.21
CA CYS A 109 -13.68 -7.01 0.43
C CYS A 109 -12.52 -7.95 0.05
N ASN A 110 -11.30 -7.41 -0.02
CA ASN A 110 -10.07 -8.15 -0.26
C ASN A 110 -9.38 -8.65 1.04
N GLY A 111 -10.06 -8.50 2.18
CA GLY A 111 -9.59 -8.97 3.48
C GLY A 111 -8.71 -7.99 4.25
N ASP A 112 -8.58 -6.73 3.83
CA ASP A 112 -7.89 -5.70 4.60
C ASP A 112 -8.71 -5.32 5.84
N ARG A 113 -8.01 -5.10 6.95
CA ARG A 113 -8.59 -4.71 8.25
C ARG A 113 -7.89 -3.44 8.78
N ASN A 114 -7.77 -2.43 7.90
CA ASN A 114 -7.02 -1.21 8.19
C ASN A 114 -7.48 -0.52 9.48
N ALA A 115 -8.79 -0.37 9.68
CA ALA A 115 -9.35 0.31 10.84
C ALA A 115 -9.10 -0.46 12.14
N GLU A 116 -9.30 -1.78 12.11
CA GLU A 116 -9.11 -2.63 13.28
C GLU A 116 -7.64 -2.71 13.67
N VAL A 117 -6.75 -2.89 12.69
CA VAL A 117 -5.30 -3.00 12.94
C VAL A 117 -4.72 -1.66 13.39
N GLU A 118 -5.11 -0.54 12.76
CA GLU A 118 -4.68 0.79 13.21
C GLU A 118 -5.13 1.06 14.64
N ARG A 119 -6.40 0.75 14.97
CA ARG A 119 -6.91 0.92 16.32
C ARG A 119 -6.14 0.08 17.33
N ALA A 120 -5.93 -1.21 17.07
CA ALA A 120 -5.19 -2.09 17.96
C ALA A 120 -3.75 -1.60 18.22
N VAL A 121 -3.06 -1.08 17.18
CA VAL A 121 -1.75 -0.47 17.34
C VAL A 121 -1.81 0.77 18.22
N ILE A 122 -2.76 1.68 18.01
CA ILE A 122 -2.94 2.90 18.80
C ILE A 122 -3.28 2.57 20.26
N ASP A 123 -4.17 1.60 20.47
CA ASP A 123 -4.66 1.21 21.81
C ASP A 123 -3.66 0.32 22.57
N SER A 124 -2.59 -0.14 21.91
CA SER A 124 -1.55 -1.00 22.53
C SER A 124 -0.76 -0.34 23.67
N GLY A 125 -0.78 0.99 23.74
CA GLY A 125 0.01 1.77 24.68
C GLY A 125 1.50 1.91 24.32
N LEU A 126 1.96 1.26 23.24
CA LEU A 126 3.31 1.44 22.71
C LEU A 126 3.41 2.71 21.86
N PRO A 127 4.59 3.35 21.74
CA PRO A 127 4.80 4.43 20.79
C PRO A 127 4.49 3.99 19.35
N TRP A 128 3.77 4.82 18.57
CA TRP A 128 3.29 4.41 17.25
C TRP A 128 3.33 5.54 16.22
N VAL A 129 3.33 5.12 14.93
CA VAL A 129 3.07 5.97 13.75
C VAL A 129 2.08 5.22 12.86
N ALA A 130 1.04 5.90 12.36
CA ALA A 130 0.11 5.34 11.39
C ALA A 130 0.28 6.02 10.01
N VAL A 131 0.69 5.26 9.00
CA VAL A 131 0.84 5.72 7.62
C VAL A 131 -0.41 5.38 6.85
N ARG A 132 -1.09 6.39 6.30
CA ARG A 132 -2.39 6.29 5.64
C ARG A 132 -2.28 6.64 4.14
N PRO A 133 -1.85 5.70 3.29
CA PRO A 133 -1.75 5.95 1.85
C PRO A 133 -3.12 6.02 1.18
N THR A 134 -3.17 6.78 0.07
CA THR A 134 -4.24 6.68 -0.93
C THR A 134 -4.12 5.38 -1.73
N SER A 135 -4.96 5.21 -2.76
CA SER A 135 -4.88 4.05 -3.65
C SER A 135 -3.53 3.96 -4.35
N PHE A 136 -3.00 2.75 -4.43
CA PHE A 136 -1.73 2.50 -5.12
C PHE A 136 -1.88 2.59 -6.64
N ALA A 137 -0.90 3.19 -7.32
CA ALA A 137 -0.80 3.17 -8.78
C ALA A 137 -0.80 1.74 -9.34
N MET A 138 -0.26 0.78 -8.59
CA MET A 138 -0.27 -0.65 -8.87
C MET A 138 -1.67 -1.24 -9.10
N ASN A 139 -2.73 -0.63 -8.55
CA ASN A 139 -4.11 -1.09 -8.76
C ASN A 139 -4.53 -1.02 -10.23
N THR A 140 -3.97 -0.07 -11.01
CA THR A 140 -4.26 0.07 -12.44
C THR A 140 -3.83 -1.17 -13.22
N LEU A 141 -2.75 -1.83 -12.81
CA LEU A 141 -2.28 -3.06 -13.44
C LEU A 141 -3.35 -4.16 -13.36
N GLY A 142 -3.94 -4.36 -12.18
CA GLY A 142 -5.02 -5.34 -11.99
C GLY A 142 -6.30 -5.01 -12.77
N MET A 143 -6.58 -3.72 -12.98
CA MET A 143 -7.80 -3.27 -13.66
C MET A 143 -7.66 -3.23 -15.19
N TRP A 144 -6.48 -2.89 -15.73
CA TRP A 144 -6.32 -2.55 -17.16
C TRP A 144 -5.50 -3.56 -17.97
N ARG A 145 -4.54 -4.25 -17.34
CA ARG A 145 -3.63 -5.17 -18.05
C ARG A 145 -4.39 -6.20 -18.89
N GLY A 146 -5.42 -6.83 -18.31
CA GLY A 146 -6.24 -7.82 -19.01
C GLY A 146 -6.96 -7.25 -20.25
N GLN A 147 -7.33 -5.97 -20.24
CA GLN A 147 -7.96 -5.32 -21.39
C GLN A 147 -6.94 -5.01 -22.48
N LEU A 148 -5.71 -4.64 -22.11
CA LEU A 148 -4.64 -4.26 -23.01
C LEU A 148 -4.01 -5.44 -23.77
N THR A 149 -4.31 -6.68 -23.38
CA THR A 149 -3.98 -7.87 -24.19
C THR A 149 -4.81 -7.99 -25.45
N PHE A 150 -5.97 -7.31 -25.51
CA PHE A 150 -6.92 -7.38 -26.63
C PHE A 150 -6.97 -6.11 -27.49
N GLY A 151 -6.17 -5.10 -27.21
CA GLY A 151 -6.12 -3.85 -27.96
C GLY A 151 -5.71 -2.65 -27.12
N ASP A 152 -5.82 -1.46 -27.68
CA ASP A 152 -5.31 -0.21 -27.10
C ASP A 152 -6.40 0.61 -26.38
N THR A 153 -7.52 -0.02 -26.04
CA THR A 153 -8.64 0.66 -25.37
C THR A 153 -8.89 0.12 -23.98
N VAL A 154 -8.78 0.99 -23.00
CA VAL A 154 -9.22 0.74 -21.62
C VAL A 154 -10.67 1.19 -21.47
N ARG A 155 -11.54 0.27 -21.07
CA ARG A 155 -12.96 0.53 -20.83
C ARG A 155 -13.23 0.59 -19.34
N GLY A 156 -13.91 1.64 -18.91
CA GLY A 156 -14.30 1.82 -17.52
C GLY A 156 -15.44 2.82 -17.36
N PRO A 157 -16.12 2.83 -16.20
CA PRO A 157 -17.10 3.84 -15.87
C PRO A 157 -16.41 5.02 -15.20
N TYR A 158 -17.13 6.14 -15.11
CA TYR A 158 -16.67 7.28 -14.30
C TYR A 158 -15.28 7.80 -14.68
N GLY A 159 -14.99 7.98 -15.96
CA GLY A 159 -13.70 8.50 -16.44
C GLY A 159 -13.26 9.81 -15.76
N GLY A 160 -14.24 10.61 -15.33
CA GLY A 160 -14.02 11.85 -14.59
C GLY A 160 -13.68 11.68 -13.09
N PHE A 161 -13.77 10.48 -12.51
CA PHE A 161 -13.31 10.25 -11.15
C PHE A 161 -11.80 10.52 -11.04
N ALA A 162 -11.40 11.33 -10.06
CA ALA A 162 -10.03 11.74 -9.87
C ALA A 162 -9.46 11.21 -8.55
N GLU A 163 -8.21 10.78 -8.60
CA GLU A 163 -7.48 10.30 -7.42
C GLU A 163 -5.98 10.63 -7.55
N ALA A 164 -5.32 10.89 -6.42
CA ALA A 164 -3.88 11.09 -6.36
C ALA A 164 -3.21 9.76 -6.01
N VAL A 165 -3.15 8.84 -6.99
CA VAL A 165 -2.57 7.51 -6.79
C VAL A 165 -1.10 7.59 -6.40
N ILE A 166 -0.68 6.73 -5.47
CA ILE A 166 0.66 6.76 -4.89
C ILE A 166 1.53 5.60 -5.40
N HIS A 167 2.82 5.89 -5.58
CA HIS A 167 3.83 4.89 -5.89
C HIS A 167 4.17 4.09 -4.62
N GLU A 168 4.28 2.76 -4.72
CA GLU A 168 4.60 1.88 -3.58
C GLU A 168 5.95 2.16 -2.95
N ARG A 169 6.93 2.67 -3.72
CA ARG A 169 8.24 3.08 -3.18
C ARG A 169 8.13 4.27 -2.24
N ASP A 170 7.30 5.27 -2.56
CA ASP A 170 7.10 6.43 -1.69
C ASP A 170 6.50 6.01 -0.35
N VAL A 171 5.56 5.07 -0.38
CA VAL A 171 4.97 4.49 0.84
C VAL A 171 6.04 3.74 1.66
N ALA A 172 6.85 2.93 0.99
CA ALA A 172 7.91 2.16 1.64
C ALA A 172 8.99 3.06 2.25
N GLU A 173 9.44 4.09 1.54
CA GLU A 173 10.43 5.06 2.02
C GLU A 173 9.90 5.85 3.24
N LEU A 174 8.63 6.26 3.22
CA LEU A 174 8.04 6.94 4.37
C LEU A 174 7.85 6.01 5.56
N ILE A 175 7.48 4.76 5.36
CA ILE A 175 7.43 3.75 6.43
C ILE A 175 8.84 3.51 7.00
N ALA A 176 9.87 3.39 6.15
CA ALA A 176 11.26 3.25 6.60
C ALA A 176 11.68 4.45 7.44
N ARG A 177 11.39 5.68 6.98
CA ARG A 177 11.62 6.90 7.75
C ARG A 177 10.90 6.86 9.10
N ALA A 178 9.63 6.46 9.14
CA ALA A 178 8.87 6.36 10.38
C ALA A 178 9.42 5.29 11.35
N LEU A 179 10.01 4.22 10.84
CA LEU A 179 10.70 3.23 11.65
C LEU A 179 12.01 3.77 12.26
N LEU A 180 12.72 4.64 11.55
CA LEU A 180 14.03 5.16 11.93
C LEU A 180 13.95 6.46 12.74
N ASP A 181 12.91 7.27 12.57
CA ASP A 181 12.78 8.63 13.11
C ASP A 181 11.67 8.72 14.16
N ASP A 182 12.03 9.06 15.39
CA ASP A 182 11.08 9.21 16.48
C ASP A 182 10.31 10.54 16.47
N SER A 183 10.70 11.50 15.64
CA SER A 183 9.98 12.78 15.49
C SER A 183 8.56 12.61 14.91
N LEU A 184 8.28 11.46 14.32
CA LEU A 184 6.98 11.13 13.74
C LEU A 184 6.01 10.43 14.70
N LEU A 185 6.43 10.12 15.92
CA LEU A 185 5.60 9.40 16.91
C LEU A 185 4.26 10.09 17.18
N GLY A 186 3.21 9.29 17.31
CA GLY A 186 1.84 9.75 17.57
C GLY A 186 1.13 10.36 16.35
N ARG A 187 1.75 10.37 15.18
CA ARG A 187 1.15 10.95 13.96
C ARG A 187 0.37 9.93 13.15
N LYS A 188 -0.78 10.38 12.63
CA LYS A 188 -1.51 9.76 11.52
C LYS A 188 -1.15 10.52 10.26
N ILE A 189 -0.39 9.91 9.36
CA ILE A 189 0.22 10.57 8.21
C ILE A 189 -0.50 10.14 6.94
N ALA A 190 -1.35 11.02 6.40
CA ALA A 190 -2.05 10.80 5.14
C ALA A 190 -1.13 11.15 3.96
N ILE A 191 -0.86 10.17 3.10
CA ILE A 191 0.06 10.31 1.96
C ILE A 191 -0.60 9.99 0.64
N THR A 192 -0.27 10.79 -0.37
CA THR A 192 -0.81 10.68 -1.73
C THR A 192 0.30 10.80 -2.77
N GLY A 193 -0.02 10.46 -4.02
CA GLY A 193 0.77 10.94 -5.14
C GLY A 193 0.75 12.48 -5.23
N PRO A 194 1.62 13.08 -6.07
CA PRO A 194 1.80 14.52 -6.12
C PRO A 194 0.70 15.25 -6.90
N GLU A 195 -0.15 14.53 -7.62
CA GLU A 195 -1.13 15.08 -8.56
C GLU A 195 -2.45 14.30 -8.53
N ALA A 196 -3.56 15.01 -8.59
CA ALA A 196 -4.88 14.43 -8.77
C ALA A 196 -5.14 14.17 -10.25
N LEU A 197 -5.24 12.91 -10.64
CA LEU A 197 -5.46 12.49 -12.02
C LEU A 197 -6.84 11.85 -12.17
N ARG A 198 -7.55 12.23 -13.23
CA ARG A 198 -8.79 11.55 -13.66
C ARG A 198 -8.45 10.20 -14.27
N LEU A 199 -9.34 9.21 -14.15
CA LEU A 199 -9.13 7.88 -14.73
C LEU A 199 -8.89 7.94 -16.24
N ASP A 200 -9.65 8.77 -16.96
CA ASP A 200 -9.50 8.95 -18.41
C ASP A 200 -8.16 9.61 -18.80
N ALA A 201 -7.62 10.49 -17.95
CA ALA A 201 -6.32 11.13 -18.14
C ALA A 201 -5.13 10.20 -17.82
N MET A 202 -5.29 9.24 -16.93
CA MET A 202 -4.23 8.28 -16.59
C MET A 202 -3.91 7.33 -17.76
N VAL A 203 -4.89 6.97 -18.58
CA VAL A 203 -4.70 6.00 -19.67
C VAL A 203 -3.71 6.48 -20.74
N PRO A 204 -3.80 7.70 -21.30
CA PRO A 204 -2.78 8.18 -22.22
C PRO A 204 -1.40 8.38 -21.59
N ILE A 205 -1.30 8.68 -20.26
CA ILE A 205 -0.02 8.73 -19.54
C ILE A 205 0.63 7.35 -19.57
N LEU A 206 -0.12 6.30 -19.25
CA LEU A 206 0.36 4.92 -19.37
C LEU A 206 0.77 4.62 -20.81
N GLY A 207 -0.06 4.99 -21.78
CA GLY A 207 0.23 4.78 -23.21
C GLY A 207 1.58 5.37 -23.63
N ALA A 208 1.87 6.60 -23.20
CA ALA A 208 3.16 7.25 -23.47
C ALA A 208 4.35 6.49 -22.86
N ALA A 209 4.19 5.98 -21.64
CA ALA A 209 5.25 5.24 -20.95
C ALA A 209 5.57 3.89 -21.60
N ILE A 210 4.58 3.19 -22.16
CA ILE A 210 4.76 1.87 -22.80
C ILE A 210 4.87 1.93 -24.33
N GLY A 211 4.88 3.15 -24.93
CA GLY A 211 4.99 3.35 -26.37
C GLY A 211 3.78 2.89 -27.17
N ARG A 212 2.56 2.91 -26.59
CA ARG A 212 1.30 2.52 -27.21
C ARG A 212 0.26 3.65 -27.16
N PRO A 213 -0.49 3.95 -28.24
CA PRO A 213 -1.50 5.02 -28.26
C PRO A 213 -2.79 4.57 -27.55
N LEU A 214 -2.76 4.50 -26.21
CA LEU A 214 -3.90 4.03 -25.44
C LEU A 214 -5.02 5.07 -25.36
N HIS A 215 -6.26 4.59 -25.37
CA HIS A 215 -7.48 5.38 -25.28
C HIS A 215 -8.39 4.90 -24.14
N PHE A 216 -9.00 5.85 -23.43
CA PHE A 216 -10.09 5.53 -22.51
C PHE A 216 -11.44 5.59 -23.22
N GLN A 217 -12.26 4.58 -23.00
CA GLN A 217 -13.64 4.53 -23.46
C GLN A 217 -14.57 4.39 -22.26
N GLU A 218 -15.37 5.41 -22.00
CA GLU A 218 -16.38 5.33 -20.96
C GLU A 218 -17.48 4.34 -21.33
N VAL A 219 -17.86 3.50 -20.39
CA VAL A 219 -18.95 2.53 -20.54
C VAL A 219 -19.91 2.63 -19.35
N PRO A 220 -21.17 2.20 -19.47
CA PRO A 220 -22.10 2.16 -18.36
C PRO A 220 -21.53 1.36 -17.17
N PRO A 221 -21.76 1.82 -15.92
CA PRO A 221 -21.23 1.16 -14.72
C PRO A 221 -21.59 -0.33 -14.63
N GLU A 222 -22.79 -0.71 -15.05
CA GLU A 222 -23.28 -2.09 -15.03
C GLU A 222 -22.46 -2.97 -16.00
N MET A 223 -22.12 -2.44 -17.18
CA MET A 223 -21.30 -3.14 -18.17
C MET A 223 -19.87 -3.31 -17.65
N ALA A 224 -19.31 -2.27 -17.03
CA ALA A 224 -17.99 -2.34 -16.41
C ALA A 224 -17.95 -3.36 -15.25
N ALA A 225 -18.97 -3.34 -14.37
CA ALA A 225 -19.09 -4.31 -13.27
C ALA A 225 -19.07 -5.75 -13.78
N GLN A 226 -19.90 -6.05 -14.78
CA GLN A 226 -19.95 -7.38 -15.40
C GLN A 226 -18.60 -7.79 -16.02
N GLY A 227 -17.89 -6.85 -16.64
CA GLY A 227 -16.55 -7.08 -17.18
C GLY A 227 -15.53 -7.41 -16.09
N MET A 228 -15.50 -6.63 -15.03
CA MET A 228 -14.60 -6.83 -13.88
C MET A 228 -14.84 -8.18 -13.19
N ILE A 229 -16.11 -8.55 -12.95
CA ILE A 229 -16.49 -9.83 -12.32
C ILE A 229 -16.10 -11.01 -13.22
N ARG A 230 -16.38 -10.92 -14.53
CA ARG A 230 -15.95 -11.97 -15.48
C ARG A 230 -14.42 -12.15 -15.54
N ASN A 231 -13.67 -11.09 -15.27
CA ASN A 231 -12.21 -11.13 -15.20
C ASN A 231 -11.70 -11.59 -13.81
N GLY A 232 -12.59 -12.08 -12.93
CA GLY A 232 -12.22 -12.73 -11.68
C GLY A 232 -12.15 -11.82 -10.46
N LEU A 233 -12.59 -10.54 -10.56
CA LEU A 233 -12.71 -9.69 -9.38
C LEU A 233 -13.95 -10.10 -8.57
N ASP A 234 -13.82 -10.03 -7.26
CA ASP A 234 -14.91 -10.28 -6.33
C ASP A 234 -16.07 -9.30 -6.57
N GLU A 235 -17.30 -9.81 -6.64
CA GLU A 235 -18.49 -9.03 -6.96
C GLU A 235 -18.74 -7.91 -5.93
N ARG A 236 -18.58 -8.21 -4.64
CA ARG A 236 -18.77 -7.23 -3.57
C ARG A 236 -17.71 -6.14 -3.66
N PHE A 237 -16.46 -6.51 -3.94
CA PHE A 237 -15.39 -5.54 -4.18
C PHE A 237 -15.72 -4.60 -5.33
N VAL A 238 -16.17 -5.15 -6.48
CA VAL A 238 -16.52 -4.36 -7.68
C VAL A 238 -17.62 -3.36 -7.36
N HIS A 239 -18.71 -3.80 -6.73
CA HIS A 239 -19.82 -2.91 -6.40
C HIS A 239 -19.40 -1.82 -5.40
N THR A 240 -18.63 -2.14 -4.38
CA THR A 240 -18.11 -1.16 -3.40
C THR A 240 -17.18 -0.15 -4.06
N LEU A 241 -16.31 -0.61 -4.99
CA LEU A 241 -15.39 0.26 -5.74
C LEU A 241 -16.16 1.24 -6.63
N LEU A 242 -17.13 0.74 -7.41
CA LEU A 242 -17.92 1.60 -8.31
C LEU A 242 -18.83 2.57 -7.53
N ALA A 243 -19.35 2.16 -6.39
CA ALA A 243 -20.10 3.05 -5.50
C ALA A 243 -19.20 4.17 -4.95
N ARG A 244 -17.93 3.88 -4.62
CA ARG A 244 -16.94 4.90 -4.25
C ARG A 244 -16.69 5.87 -5.41
N TYR A 245 -16.43 5.37 -6.61
CA TYR A 245 -16.19 6.22 -7.79
C TYR A 245 -17.39 7.12 -8.08
N HIS A 246 -18.61 6.62 -8.00
CA HIS A 246 -19.83 7.41 -8.18
C HIS A 246 -19.97 8.51 -7.10
N ARG A 247 -19.73 8.17 -5.83
CA ARG A 247 -19.83 9.10 -4.69
C ARG A 247 -18.82 10.24 -4.78
N GLU A 248 -17.62 9.95 -5.29
CA GLU A 248 -16.49 10.88 -5.34
C GLU A 248 -16.31 11.53 -6.72
N LEU A 249 -17.09 11.19 -7.74
CA LEU A 249 -16.96 11.60 -9.15
C LEU A 249 -16.93 13.12 -9.19
N ASN A 250 -17.27 13.98 -8.73
CA ASN A 250 -17.13 15.44 -8.91
C ASN A 250 -16.54 16.12 -7.67
N ARG A 251 -15.84 15.35 -6.85
CA ARG A 251 -15.15 15.86 -5.68
C ARG A 251 -13.67 16.07 -6.01
N PRO A 252 -13.04 17.11 -5.48
CA PRO A 252 -11.61 17.27 -5.60
C PRO A 252 -10.90 16.12 -4.88
N ALA A 253 -9.94 15.49 -5.55
CA ALA A 253 -9.12 14.49 -4.91
C ALA A 253 -8.18 15.14 -3.88
N THR A 254 -7.98 14.47 -2.76
CA THR A 254 -7.00 14.92 -1.75
C THR A 254 -5.58 14.74 -2.30
N VAL A 255 -4.79 15.81 -2.23
CA VAL A 255 -3.33 15.79 -2.48
C VAL A 255 -2.66 16.34 -1.23
N THR A 256 -1.66 15.61 -0.72
CA THR A 256 -0.88 16.00 0.47
C THR A 256 0.58 16.24 0.09
N THR A 257 1.29 17.01 0.91
CA THR A 257 2.74 17.28 0.77
C THR A 257 3.58 16.53 1.80
N GLU A 258 3.00 15.56 2.50
CA GLU A 258 3.67 14.84 3.59
C GLU A 258 4.90 14.07 3.11
N ILE A 259 4.89 13.50 1.90
CA ILE A 259 6.06 12.84 1.31
C ILE A 259 7.22 13.84 1.21
N GLU A 260 6.99 14.99 0.59
CA GLU A 260 8.03 16.01 0.42
C GLU A 260 8.51 16.58 1.76
N SER A 261 7.58 16.84 2.67
CA SER A 261 7.89 17.39 3.98
C SER A 261 8.73 16.46 4.85
N ILE A 262 8.52 15.14 4.74
CA ILE A 262 9.19 14.15 5.60
C ILE A 262 10.44 13.57 4.93
N LEU A 263 10.38 13.30 3.62
CA LEU A 263 11.49 12.66 2.89
C LEU A 263 12.45 13.66 2.22
N GLY A 264 12.04 14.93 2.09
CA GLY A 264 12.86 15.99 1.46
C GLY A 264 12.88 15.94 -0.07
N HIS A 265 12.05 15.12 -0.70
CA HIS A 265 11.86 15.08 -2.15
C HIS A 265 10.37 14.90 -2.49
N PRO A 266 9.90 15.37 -3.65
CA PRO A 266 8.50 15.21 -4.04
C PRO A 266 8.14 13.73 -4.24
N ALA A 267 6.87 13.40 -4.05
CA ALA A 267 6.34 12.09 -4.37
C ALA A 267 6.49 11.81 -5.89
N ARG A 268 6.67 10.53 -6.24
CA ARG A 268 6.78 10.08 -7.64
C ARG A 268 5.46 10.24 -8.36
N THR A 269 5.51 10.75 -9.61
CA THR A 269 4.32 10.91 -10.45
C THR A 269 3.79 9.57 -10.94
N PHE A 270 2.53 9.54 -11.39
CA PHE A 270 1.98 8.36 -12.06
C PHE A 270 2.77 8.01 -13.33
N ALA A 271 3.28 9.01 -14.06
CA ALA A 271 4.13 8.80 -15.23
C ALA A 271 5.44 8.07 -14.85
N THR A 272 6.07 8.44 -13.73
CA THR A 272 7.24 7.75 -13.19
C THR A 272 6.91 6.30 -12.86
N TRP A 273 5.79 6.07 -12.17
CA TRP A 273 5.33 4.72 -11.86
C TRP A 273 5.12 3.86 -13.12
N CYS A 274 4.48 4.42 -14.15
CA CYS A 274 4.27 3.73 -15.44
C CYS A 274 5.58 3.34 -16.11
N ALA A 275 6.59 4.21 -16.07
CA ALA A 275 7.92 3.95 -16.63
C ALA A 275 8.65 2.84 -15.86
N ASP A 276 8.63 2.89 -14.53
CA ASP A 276 9.24 1.88 -13.66
C ASP A 276 8.61 0.49 -13.83
N HIS A 277 7.33 0.43 -14.22
CA HIS A 277 6.56 -0.81 -14.41
C HIS A 277 6.24 -1.11 -15.88
N ALA A 278 6.93 -0.48 -16.84
CA ALA A 278 6.62 -0.65 -18.26
C ALA A 278 6.62 -2.12 -18.71
N THR A 279 7.53 -2.95 -18.20
CA THR A 279 7.61 -4.38 -18.52
C THR A 279 6.43 -5.21 -18.02
N ALA A 280 5.70 -4.74 -17.02
CA ALA A 280 4.54 -5.44 -16.50
C ALA A 280 3.31 -5.37 -17.44
N TRP A 281 3.37 -4.52 -18.45
CA TRP A 281 2.30 -4.31 -19.44
C TRP A 281 2.51 -5.06 -20.77
N ALA A 282 3.66 -5.75 -20.89
CA ALA A 282 4.02 -6.54 -22.07
C ALA A 282 3.20 -7.85 -22.15
#